data_a0c94d034abd4d14f94bb33f6f94c210
#
_entry.id   a0c94d034abd4d14f94bb33f6f94c210
#
_cell.length_a   1.000
_cell.length_b   1.000
_cell.length_c   1.000
_cell.angle_alpha   90.00
_cell.angle_beta   90.00
_cell.angle_gamma   90.00
#
_symmetry.space_group_name_H-M   'P 1'
#
loop_
_entity.id
_entity.type
_entity.pdbx_description
1 polymer ?
#
loop_
_entity_poly.entity_id
_entity_poly.type
_entity_poly.pdbx_seq_one_letter_code
_entity_poly.pdbx_strand_id
1 'polypeptide(L)' 'MSHQTLNMSGRNCPMPILKTKQILSAMNAKDTIEVICTDKGSTKDFIAFCNQTGNTLISHKEQDNNYIFHIEKS' A
#
# COMPACT_ATOMS: atom_id res chain seq x y z
N MET A 1 -17.54 -6.34 0.92
CA MET A 1 -16.10 -6.04 1.07
C MET A 1 -15.39 -6.34 -0.24
N SER A 2 -14.47 -5.50 -0.65
CA SER A 2 -13.74 -5.71 -1.88
C SER A 2 -12.24 -5.76 -1.61
N HIS A 3 -11.53 -6.37 -2.52
CA HIS A 3 -10.07 -6.48 -2.45
C HIS A 3 -9.51 -6.07 -3.80
N GLN A 4 -8.50 -5.21 -3.79
CA GLN A 4 -7.84 -4.76 -5.01
C GLN A 4 -6.36 -5.04 -4.93
N THR A 5 -5.73 -5.16 -6.11
CA THR A 5 -4.29 -5.32 -6.21
C THR A 5 -3.73 -4.19 -7.05
N LEU A 6 -2.70 -3.52 -6.53
CA LEU A 6 -2.02 -2.43 -7.22
C LEU A 6 -0.56 -2.80 -7.43
N ASN A 7 -0.16 -2.97 -8.68
CA ASN A 7 1.22 -3.29 -9.01
C ASN A 7 1.97 -2.00 -9.37
N MET A 8 2.88 -1.59 -8.47
CA MET A 8 3.70 -0.40 -8.66
C MET A 8 5.18 -0.76 -8.88
N SER A 9 5.44 -1.94 -9.41
CA SER A 9 6.80 -2.37 -9.75
C SER A 9 7.45 -1.38 -10.70
N GLY A 10 8.71 -1.04 -10.44
CA GLY A 10 9.44 -0.09 -11.27
C GLY A 10 9.12 1.37 -11.00
N ARG A 11 8.20 1.68 -10.10
CA ARG A 11 7.87 3.05 -9.72
C ARG A 11 8.64 3.43 -8.45
N ASN A 12 9.10 4.68 -8.40
CA ASN A 12 9.82 5.21 -7.24
C ASN A 12 8.88 5.99 -6.35
N CYS A 13 9.20 6.04 -5.04
CA CYS A 13 8.52 6.93 -4.11
C CYS A 13 8.60 8.38 -4.64
N PRO A 14 7.50 9.17 -4.59
CA PRO A 14 6.27 8.92 -3.84
C PRO A 14 5.12 8.32 -4.65
N MET A 15 5.35 7.88 -5.88
CA MET A 15 4.27 7.40 -6.74
C MET A 15 3.45 6.25 -6.13
N PRO A 16 4.06 5.20 -5.54
CA PRO A 16 3.25 4.15 -4.92
C PRO A 16 2.31 4.68 -3.84
N ILE A 17 2.79 5.61 -3.01
CA ILE A 17 1.99 6.21 -1.95
C ILE A 17 0.84 7.04 -2.52
N LEU A 18 1.13 7.88 -3.52
CA LEU A 18 0.11 8.72 -4.13
C LEU A 18 -0.99 7.88 -4.77
N LYS A 19 -0.61 6.85 -5.50
CA LYS A 19 -1.58 5.98 -6.17
C LYS A 19 -2.42 5.20 -5.17
N THR A 20 -1.78 4.69 -4.13
CA THR A 20 -2.47 3.98 -3.05
C THR A 20 -3.48 4.90 -2.37
N LYS A 21 -3.09 6.13 -2.10
CA LYS A 21 -3.98 7.11 -1.48
C LYS A 21 -5.21 7.36 -2.35
N GLN A 22 -5.04 7.51 -3.66
CA GLN A 22 -6.14 7.72 -4.58
C GLN A 22 -7.13 6.55 -4.56
N ILE A 23 -6.59 5.33 -4.59
CA ILE A 23 -7.43 4.13 -4.59
C ILE A 23 -8.17 3.98 -3.25
N LEU A 24 -7.45 4.17 -2.14
CA LEU A 24 -8.07 4.06 -0.81
C LEU A 24 -9.19 5.07 -0.62
N SER A 25 -9.06 6.28 -1.17
CA SER A 25 -10.10 7.29 -1.01
C SER A 25 -11.41 6.91 -1.73
N ALA A 26 -11.33 6.01 -2.71
CA ALA A 26 -12.50 5.52 -3.41
C ALA A 26 -13.03 4.20 -2.82
N MET A 27 -12.35 3.66 -1.82
CA MET A 27 -12.75 2.39 -1.18
C MET A 27 -13.65 2.63 0.01
N ASN A 28 -14.45 1.63 0.34
CA ASN A 28 -15.27 1.65 1.54
C ASN A 28 -14.48 1.15 2.74
N ALA A 29 -14.96 1.51 3.93
CA ALA A 29 -14.32 1.03 5.16
C ALA A 29 -14.25 -0.50 5.15
N LYS A 30 -13.10 -1.01 5.59
CA LYS A 30 -12.78 -2.45 5.67
C LYS A 30 -12.48 -3.13 4.34
N ASP A 31 -12.53 -2.40 3.23
CA ASP A 31 -11.99 -2.91 1.98
C ASP A 31 -10.47 -3.00 2.09
N THR A 32 -9.89 -3.94 1.36
CA THR A 32 -8.46 -4.17 1.42
C THR A 32 -7.79 -3.95 0.06
N ILE A 33 -6.50 -3.63 0.11
CA ILE A 33 -5.69 -3.46 -1.09
C ILE A 33 -4.32 -4.12 -0.86
N GLU A 34 -3.85 -4.81 -1.88
CA GLU A 34 -2.48 -5.33 -1.91
C GLU A 34 -1.66 -4.45 -2.83
N VAL A 35 -0.58 -3.88 -2.32
CA VAL A 35 0.31 -3.01 -3.10
C VAL A 35 1.65 -3.71 -3.26
N ILE A 36 2.13 -3.78 -4.51
CA ILE A 36 3.40 -4.42 -4.84
C ILE A 36 4.36 -3.32 -5.31
N CYS A 37 5.51 -3.21 -4.64
CA CYS A 37 6.51 -2.19 -4.94
C CYS A 37 7.89 -2.84 -5.10
N THR A 38 8.80 -2.14 -5.78
CA THR A 38 10.19 -2.57 -5.90
C THR A 38 11.17 -1.56 -5.29
N ASP A 39 10.68 -0.43 -4.79
CA ASP A 39 11.49 0.61 -4.17
C ASP A 39 11.85 0.19 -2.74
N LYS A 40 13.15 0.21 -2.41
CA LYS A 40 13.63 -0.18 -1.09
C LYS A 40 13.09 0.68 0.04
N GLY A 41 12.70 1.91 -0.23
CA GLY A 41 12.13 2.82 0.76
C GLY A 41 10.65 2.60 1.03
N SER A 42 10.00 1.68 0.29
CA SER A 42 8.55 1.51 0.35
C SER A 42 8.04 1.11 1.73
N THR A 43 8.74 0.20 2.41
CA THR A 43 8.27 -0.30 3.71
C THR A 43 8.11 0.84 4.69
N LYS A 44 9.14 1.67 4.81
CA LYS A 44 9.13 2.81 5.73
C LYS A 44 8.03 3.80 5.35
N ASP A 45 7.90 4.08 4.06
CA ASP A 45 6.92 5.03 3.55
C ASP A 45 5.50 4.56 3.81
N PHE A 46 5.20 3.28 3.59
CA PHE A 46 3.87 2.74 3.80
C PHE A 46 3.50 2.65 5.27
N ILE A 47 4.47 2.34 6.14
CA ILE A 47 4.22 2.37 7.58
C ILE A 47 3.82 3.78 8.02
N ALA A 48 4.57 4.79 7.59
CA ALA A 48 4.26 6.17 7.92
C ALA A 48 2.92 6.60 7.34
N PHE A 49 2.64 6.22 6.10
CA PHE A 49 1.40 6.55 5.42
C PHE A 49 0.18 6.00 6.18
N CYS A 50 0.24 4.73 6.58
CA CYS A 50 -0.87 4.11 7.31
C CYS A 50 -1.05 4.75 8.68
N ASN A 51 0.04 5.09 9.36
CA ASN A 51 -0.04 5.78 10.65
C ASN A 51 -0.70 7.15 10.52
N GLN A 52 -0.37 7.89 9.46
CA GLN A 52 -0.90 9.23 9.25
C GLN A 52 -2.36 9.24 8.84
N THR A 53 -2.78 8.24 8.08
CA THR A 53 -4.14 8.19 7.52
C THR A 53 -5.10 7.38 8.37
N GLY A 54 -4.60 6.63 9.34
CA GLY A 54 -5.44 5.78 10.18
C GLY A 54 -5.84 4.47 9.53
N ASN A 55 -5.35 4.19 8.32
CA ASN A 55 -5.56 2.90 7.69
C ASN A 55 -4.69 1.84 8.36
N THR A 56 -5.13 0.58 8.29
CA THR A 56 -4.43 -0.51 8.95
C THR A 56 -3.48 -1.20 7.97
N LEU A 57 -2.19 -1.24 8.30
CA LEU A 57 -1.24 -2.06 7.58
C LEU A 57 -1.33 -3.47 8.15
N ILE A 58 -2.10 -4.33 7.48
CA ILE A 58 -2.36 -5.69 7.97
C ILE A 58 -1.07 -6.49 8.02
N SER A 59 -0.29 -6.43 6.95
CA SER A 59 0.97 -7.15 6.86
C SER A 59 1.82 -6.54 5.75
N HIS A 60 3.11 -6.82 5.83
CA HIS A 60 4.03 -6.50 4.74
C HIS A 60 5.11 -7.57 4.70
N LYS A 61 5.65 -7.78 3.51
CA LYS A 61 6.72 -8.76 3.33
C LYS A 61 7.61 -8.35 2.17
N GLU A 62 8.83 -8.88 2.18
CA GLU A 62 9.77 -8.74 1.07
C GLU A 62 9.95 -10.13 0.45
N GLN A 63 9.81 -10.20 -0.88
CA GLN A 63 9.95 -11.46 -1.61
C GLN A 63 10.47 -11.16 -3.00
N ASP A 64 11.61 -11.76 -3.38
CA ASP A 64 12.18 -11.62 -4.73
C ASP A 64 12.35 -10.16 -5.16
N ASN A 65 12.88 -9.33 -4.25
CA ASN A 65 13.07 -7.89 -4.46
C ASN A 65 11.77 -7.11 -4.61
N ASN A 66 10.64 -7.71 -4.31
CA ASN A 66 9.35 -7.04 -4.25
C ASN A 66 8.97 -6.81 -2.80
N TYR A 67 8.31 -5.67 -2.55
CA TYR A 67 7.76 -5.31 -1.25
C TYR A 67 6.25 -5.33 -1.37
N ILE A 68 5.59 -6.21 -0.62
CA ILE A 68 4.15 -6.42 -0.75
C ILE A 68 3.48 -5.96 0.54
N PHE A 69 2.49 -5.09 0.39
CA PHE A 69 1.77 -4.49 1.52
C PHE A 69 0.30 -4.81 1.43
N HIS A 70 -0.28 -5.30 2.51
CA HIS A 70 -1.73 -5.49 2.63
C HIS A 70 -2.27 -4.41 3.55
N ILE A 71 -3.17 -3.59 3.05
CA ILE A 71 -3.71 -2.44 3.77
C ILE A 71 -5.23 -2.53 3.80
N GLU A 72 -5.81 -2.25 4.98
CA GLU A 72 -7.25 -2.20 5.16
C GLU A 72 -7.68 -0.76 5.32
N LYS A 73 -8.71 -0.36 4.59
CA LYS A 73 -9.28 0.98 4.66
C LYS A 73 -9.96 1.18 6.02
N SER A 74 -9.63 2.26 6.66
CA SER A 74 -10.22 2.61 7.97
C SER A 74 -11.66 3.09 7.88
#